data_19d22aabb75ebd14d5b3304d8a36c7fd
#
_entry.id   19d22aabb75ebd14d5b3304d8a36c7fd
#
_cell.length_a   1.000
_cell.length_b   1.000
_cell.length_c   1.000
_cell.angle_alpha   90.00
_cell.angle_beta   90.00
_cell.angle_gamma   90.00
#
_symmetry.space_group_name_H-M   'P 1'
#
loop_
_entity.id
_entity.type
_entity.pdbx_description
1 polymer ?
#
loop_
_entity_poly.entity_id
_entity_poly.type
_entity_poly.pdbx_seq_one_letter_code
_entity_poly.pdbx_strand_id
1 'polypeptide(L)'
;EFDAGEIYAEGVAKLVTRFPKYWREIKAFDERWTETFGPMIQGTIDIHNELVEQDIPTFAITNFSWEKWMTRLGEWPFLEKFDGVIVSGLEGLVKPDPRLYRVFCERYSLAPDNCVFIDDSEPNIVAARRYGMHGVHFKDPAMLRKELIALGLPLKG
;
A
#
# COMPACT_ATOMS: atom_id res chain seq x y z
N GLU A 1 9.67 -7.00 -9.55
CA GLU A 1 9.66 -8.46 -9.50
C GLU A 1 9.29 -8.95 -8.09
N PHE A 2 9.93 -8.51 -6.99
CA PHE A 2 9.59 -8.90 -5.62
C PHE A 2 8.14 -8.60 -5.24
N ASP A 3 7.65 -7.42 -5.58
CA ASP A 3 6.27 -6.99 -5.30
C ASP A 3 5.23 -7.72 -6.16
N ALA A 4 5.68 -8.47 -7.16
CA ALA A 4 4.85 -9.33 -8.02
C ALA A 4 4.95 -10.82 -7.65
N GLY A 5 5.47 -11.14 -6.46
CA GLY A 5 5.49 -12.50 -5.90
C GLY A 5 6.78 -13.28 -6.13
N GLU A 6 7.84 -12.68 -6.67
CA GLU A 6 9.15 -13.33 -6.74
C GLU A 6 9.67 -13.60 -5.32
N ILE A 7 10.16 -14.82 -5.07
CA ILE A 7 10.78 -15.19 -3.80
C ILE A 7 12.02 -14.31 -3.57
N TYR A 8 12.08 -13.66 -2.42
CA TYR A 8 13.09 -12.63 -2.15
C TYR A 8 14.52 -13.17 -2.26
N ALA A 9 14.79 -14.33 -1.69
CA ALA A 9 16.10 -14.98 -1.76
C ALA A 9 16.52 -15.30 -3.21
N GLU A 10 15.59 -15.72 -4.07
CA GLU A 10 15.86 -16.01 -5.48
C GLU A 10 16.17 -14.74 -6.27
N GLY A 11 15.41 -13.66 -6.04
CA GLY A 11 15.65 -12.38 -6.67
C GLY A 11 16.99 -11.77 -6.26
N VAL A 12 17.34 -11.86 -4.97
CA VAL A 12 18.68 -11.45 -4.48
C VAL A 12 19.79 -12.25 -5.17
N ALA A 13 19.65 -13.60 -5.27
CA ALA A 13 20.62 -14.44 -5.95
C ALA A 13 20.79 -14.07 -7.44
N LYS A 14 19.67 -13.80 -8.15
CA LYS A 14 19.69 -13.30 -9.54
C LYS A 14 20.44 -11.97 -9.66
N LEU A 15 20.17 -11.03 -8.76
CA LEU A 15 20.84 -9.74 -8.74
C LEU A 15 22.36 -9.88 -8.49
N VAL A 16 22.77 -10.72 -7.54
CA VAL A 16 24.19 -11.00 -7.27
C VAL A 16 24.85 -11.63 -8.49
N THR A 17 24.19 -12.58 -9.16
CA THR A 17 24.70 -13.21 -10.38
C THR A 17 24.86 -12.20 -11.53
N ARG A 18 23.88 -11.30 -11.69
CA ARG A 18 23.90 -10.27 -12.74
C ARG A 18 24.89 -9.14 -12.48
N PHE A 19 25.10 -8.81 -11.20
CA PHE A 19 25.95 -7.71 -10.76
C PHE A 19 26.94 -8.13 -9.67
N PRO A 20 27.87 -9.07 -9.95
CA PRO A 20 28.72 -9.68 -8.92
C PRO A 20 29.62 -8.69 -8.18
N LYS A 21 30.01 -7.59 -8.82
CA LYS A 21 30.81 -6.55 -8.16
C LYS A 21 30.06 -5.78 -7.05
N TYR A 22 28.72 -5.82 -7.04
CA TYR A 22 27.86 -5.15 -6.07
C TYR A 22 27.21 -6.13 -5.07
N TRP A 23 27.77 -7.34 -4.91
CA TRP A 23 27.16 -8.37 -4.06
C TRP A 23 26.96 -7.93 -2.61
N ARG A 24 27.88 -7.08 -2.08
CA ARG A 24 27.81 -6.57 -0.71
C ARG A 24 26.66 -5.59 -0.54
N GLU A 25 26.51 -4.68 -1.48
CA GLU A 25 25.44 -3.67 -1.48
C GLU A 25 24.07 -4.35 -1.67
N ILE A 26 23.98 -5.36 -2.55
CA ILE A 26 22.75 -6.13 -2.77
C ILE A 26 22.36 -6.87 -1.48
N LYS A 27 23.30 -7.53 -0.80
CA LYS A 27 23.04 -8.17 0.48
C LYS A 27 22.70 -7.17 1.59
N ALA A 28 23.41 -6.06 1.68
CA ALA A 28 23.12 -5.02 2.65
C ALA A 28 21.72 -4.45 2.45
N PHE A 29 21.27 -4.26 1.21
CA PHE A 29 19.90 -3.85 0.91
C PHE A 29 18.88 -4.88 1.38
N ASP A 30 19.12 -6.18 1.22
CA ASP A 30 18.25 -7.23 1.74
C ASP A 30 18.19 -7.26 3.27
N GLU A 31 19.35 -7.25 3.91
CA GLU A 31 19.49 -7.37 5.37
C GLU A 31 19.01 -6.11 6.12
N ARG A 32 19.19 -4.94 5.50
CA ARG A 32 18.96 -3.62 6.10
C ARG A 32 17.87 -2.82 5.40
N TRP A 33 17.02 -3.50 4.63
CA TRP A 33 16.03 -2.82 3.80
C TRP A 33 15.05 -1.96 4.63
N THR A 34 14.84 -2.29 5.91
CA THR A 34 14.02 -1.48 6.82
C THR A 34 14.57 -0.09 7.07
N GLU A 35 15.87 0.09 6.90
CA GLU A 35 16.51 1.40 7.01
C GLU A 35 16.17 2.33 5.83
N THR A 36 15.55 1.80 4.78
CA THR A 36 15.08 2.59 3.63
C THR A 36 13.77 3.31 3.90
N PHE A 37 13.05 2.95 4.97
CA PHE A 37 11.83 3.64 5.35
C PHE A 37 12.11 4.99 6.02
N GLY A 38 11.35 5.98 5.62
CA GLY A 38 11.28 7.26 6.31
C GLY A 38 10.47 7.15 7.62
N PRO A 39 10.37 8.25 8.36
CA PRO A 39 9.51 8.32 9.53
C PRO A 39 8.04 8.16 9.15
N MET A 40 7.25 7.63 10.09
CA MET A 40 5.79 7.53 9.93
C MET A 40 5.17 8.91 9.69
N ILE A 41 4.25 8.99 8.75
CA ILE A 41 3.48 10.22 8.49
C ILE A 41 2.33 10.27 9.51
N GLN A 42 2.62 10.82 10.70
CA GLN A 42 1.69 10.78 11.83
C GLN A 42 0.31 11.33 11.48
N GLY A 43 0.21 12.43 10.74
CA GLY A 43 -1.09 13.01 10.36
C GLY A 43 -1.94 12.07 9.49
N THR A 44 -1.34 11.15 8.73
CA THR A 44 -2.08 10.12 7.99
C THR A 44 -2.59 9.03 8.93
N ILE A 45 -1.76 8.64 9.91
CA ILE A 45 -2.17 7.67 10.95
C ILE A 45 -3.33 8.25 11.79
N ASP A 46 -3.29 9.55 12.10
CA ASP A 46 -4.35 10.23 12.84
C ASP A 46 -5.68 10.23 12.06
N ILE A 47 -5.63 10.50 10.75
CA ILE A 47 -6.80 10.40 9.86
C ILE A 47 -7.36 8.97 9.84
N HIS A 48 -6.49 7.96 9.71
CA HIS A 48 -6.89 6.57 9.73
C HIS A 48 -7.56 6.19 11.06
N ASN A 49 -6.96 6.56 12.19
CA ASN A 49 -7.55 6.32 13.51
C ASN A 49 -8.93 6.98 13.65
N GLU A 50 -9.10 8.21 13.18
CA GLU A 50 -10.38 8.92 13.23
C GLU A 50 -11.44 8.22 12.36
N LEU A 51 -11.08 7.69 11.19
CA LEU A 51 -11.99 6.89 10.36
C LEU A 51 -12.42 5.60 11.07
N VAL A 52 -11.48 4.88 11.67
CA VAL A 52 -11.76 3.66 12.45
C VAL A 52 -12.68 3.96 13.64
N GLU A 53 -12.47 5.08 14.36
CA GLU A 53 -13.34 5.51 15.48
C GLU A 53 -14.77 5.86 15.03
N GLN A 54 -14.96 6.15 13.75
CA GLN A 54 -16.27 6.45 13.14
C GLN A 54 -16.87 5.22 12.43
N ASP A 55 -16.34 4.01 12.67
CA ASP A 55 -16.75 2.76 12.04
C ASP A 55 -16.74 2.81 10.49
N ILE A 56 -15.84 3.62 9.91
CA ILE A 56 -15.62 3.66 8.46
C ILE A 56 -14.66 2.53 8.09
N PRO A 57 -15.07 1.57 7.27
CA PRO A 57 -14.21 0.47 6.86
C PRO A 57 -12.97 0.98 6.09
N THR A 58 -11.80 0.52 6.52
CA THR A 58 -10.52 0.91 5.94
C THR A 58 -9.74 -0.31 5.47
N PHE A 59 -9.16 -0.22 4.29
CA PHE A 59 -8.43 -1.31 3.65
C PHE A 59 -7.09 -0.82 3.11
N ALA A 60 -6.15 -1.73 2.93
CA ALA A 60 -4.89 -1.42 2.28
C ALA A 60 -4.67 -2.25 1.01
N ILE A 61 -4.16 -1.58 -0.05
CA ILE A 61 -3.63 -2.23 -1.26
C ILE A 61 -2.18 -1.78 -1.40
N THR A 62 -1.24 -2.69 -1.17
CA THR A 62 0.18 -2.37 -1.14
C THR A 62 0.98 -3.14 -2.19
N ASN A 63 1.87 -2.42 -2.92
CA ASN A 63 2.92 -3.06 -3.71
C ASN A 63 4.06 -3.41 -2.76
N PHE A 64 4.14 -4.69 -2.40
CA PHE A 64 5.05 -5.14 -1.37
C PHE A 64 5.37 -6.62 -1.51
N SER A 65 6.62 -7.02 -1.26
CA SER A 65 6.97 -8.43 -1.13
C SER A 65 6.21 -9.05 0.04
N TRP A 66 5.58 -10.20 -0.16
CA TRP A 66 4.83 -10.88 0.89
C TRP A 66 5.72 -11.28 2.07
N GLU A 67 6.97 -11.69 1.82
CA GLU A 67 7.91 -12.12 2.86
C GLU A 67 8.29 -10.94 3.76
N LYS A 68 8.58 -9.78 3.16
CA LYS A 68 8.89 -8.55 3.92
C LYS A 68 7.64 -8.01 4.64
N TRP A 69 6.45 -8.14 4.04
CA TRP A 69 5.19 -7.78 4.68
C TRP A 69 4.96 -8.54 5.98
N MET A 70 5.14 -9.86 5.96
CA MET A 70 4.96 -10.70 7.16
C MET A 70 5.86 -10.29 8.32
N THR A 71 7.05 -9.74 8.04
CA THR A 71 7.94 -9.23 9.09
C THR A 71 7.50 -7.88 9.67
N ARG A 72 6.61 -7.14 8.97
CA ARG A 72 6.16 -5.79 9.38
C ARG A 72 4.90 -5.79 10.23
N LEU A 73 4.06 -6.81 10.13
CA LEU A 73 2.78 -6.87 10.85
C LEU A 73 2.95 -6.63 12.36
N GLY A 74 3.98 -7.20 13.00
CA GLY A 74 4.23 -6.98 14.42
C GLY A 74 4.99 -5.68 14.76
N GLU A 75 5.57 -4.98 13.78
CA GLU A 75 6.35 -3.78 14.02
C GLU A 75 5.55 -2.48 13.84
N TRP A 76 4.45 -2.55 13.09
CA TRP A 76 3.61 -1.40 12.77
C TRP A 76 2.16 -1.61 13.23
N PRO A 77 1.82 -1.30 14.48
CA PRO A 77 0.51 -1.59 15.07
C PRO A 77 -0.69 -0.99 14.31
N PHE A 78 -0.50 0.10 13.54
CA PHE A 78 -1.57 0.67 12.75
C PHE A 78 -2.05 -0.24 11.62
N LEU A 79 -1.21 -1.19 11.17
CA LEU A 79 -1.59 -2.16 10.13
C LEU A 79 -2.68 -3.13 10.61
N GLU A 80 -2.74 -3.40 11.91
CA GLU A 80 -3.73 -4.30 12.52
C GLU A 80 -5.15 -3.69 12.55
N LYS A 81 -5.26 -2.37 12.31
CA LYS A 81 -6.53 -1.64 12.30
C LYS A 81 -7.26 -1.67 10.96
N PHE A 82 -6.62 -2.14 9.90
CA PHE A 82 -7.30 -2.31 8.62
C PHE A 82 -8.24 -3.51 8.64
N ASP A 83 -9.45 -3.34 8.08
CA ASP A 83 -10.43 -4.42 7.91
C ASP A 83 -9.98 -5.47 6.89
N GLY A 84 -8.99 -5.14 6.07
CA GLY A 84 -8.37 -6.07 5.16
C GLY A 84 -7.20 -5.47 4.39
N VAL A 85 -6.35 -6.35 3.90
CA VAL A 85 -5.13 -5.95 3.17
C VAL A 85 -4.95 -6.81 1.92
N ILE A 86 -4.64 -6.17 0.80
CA ILE A 86 -4.16 -6.80 -0.43
C ILE A 86 -2.66 -6.53 -0.54
N VAL A 87 -1.87 -7.59 -0.49
CA VAL A 87 -0.42 -7.54 -0.68
C VAL A 87 -0.10 -8.06 -2.08
N SER A 88 0.44 -7.22 -2.93
CA SER A 88 0.71 -7.54 -4.34
C SER A 88 1.55 -8.79 -4.55
N GLY A 89 2.51 -9.04 -3.65
CA GLY A 89 3.36 -10.23 -3.68
C GLY A 89 2.61 -11.54 -3.43
N LEU A 90 1.43 -11.51 -2.80
CA LEU A 90 0.55 -12.67 -2.64
C LEU A 90 -0.37 -12.86 -3.86
N GLU A 91 -0.72 -11.77 -4.55
CA GLU A 91 -1.64 -11.78 -5.68
C GLU A 91 -0.93 -12.01 -7.04
N GLY A 92 0.38 -11.84 -7.08
CA GLY A 92 1.14 -11.83 -8.34
C GLY A 92 0.78 -10.65 -9.26
N LEU A 93 0.17 -9.61 -8.70
CA LEU A 93 -0.31 -8.42 -9.41
C LEU A 93 0.17 -7.16 -8.66
N VAL A 94 0.57 -6.12 -9.39
CA VAL A 94 1.04 -4.85 -8.80
C VAL A 94 0.22 -3.68 -9.30
N LYS A 95 -0.01 -2.66 -8.45
CA LYS A 95 -0.54 -1.37 -8.91
C LYS A 95 0.40 -0.81 -10.00
N PRO A 96 -0.08 -0.23 -11.08
CA PRO A 96 -1.46 0.16 -11.39
C PRO A 96 -2.29 -0.87 -12.19
N ASP A 97 -1.98 -2.16 -12.16
CA ASP A 97 -2.75 -3.18 -12.89
C ASP A 97 -4.22 -3.18 -12.42
N PRO A 98 -5.20 -2.97 -13.30
CA PRO A 98 -6.61 -2.92 -12.92
C PRO A 98 -7.15 -4.23 -12.34
N ARG A 99 -6.50 -5.35 -12.61
CA ARG A 99 -6.87 -6.65 -12.01
C ARG A 99 -6.71 -6.65 -10.50
N LEU A 100 -5.75 -5.89 -9.96
CA LEU A 100 -5.54 -5.81 -8.51
C LEU A 100 -6.71 -5.09 -7.82
N TYR A 101 -7.25 -4.02 -8.42
CA TYR A 101 -8.44 -3.33 -7.91
C TYR A 101 -9.67 -4.22 -7.99
N ARG A 102 -9.78 -5.05 -9.03
CA ARG A 102 -10.85 -6.05 -9.14
C ARG A 102 -10.77 -7.09 -8.04
N VAL A 103 -9.58 -7.68 -7.79
CA VAL A 103 -9.36 -8.63 -6.70
C VAL A 103 -9.78 -8.03 -5.36
N PHE A 104 -9.45 -6.77 -5.11
CA PHE A 104 -9.85 -6.05 -3.91
C PHE A 104 -11.38 -5.96 -3.78
N CYS A 105 -12.05 -5.43 -4.79
CA CYS A 105 -13.49 -5.24 -4.77
C CYS A 105 -14.26 -6.58 -4.63
N GLU A 106 -13.82 -7.62 -5.34
CA GLU A 106 -14.42 -8.96 -5.26
C GLU A 106 -14.22 -9.58 -3.87
N ARG A 107 -13.00 -9.51 -3.32
CA ARG A 107 -12.67 -10.12 -2.01
C ARG A 107 -13.46 -9.52 -0.86
N TYR A 108 -13.65 -8.22 -0.87
CA TYR A 108 -14.36 -7.51 0.20
C TYR A 108 -15.81 -7.15 -0.14
N SER A 109 -16.30 -7.62 -1.30
CA SER A 109 -17.69 -7.37 -1.75
C SER A 109 -18.03 -5.89 -1.83
N LEU A 110 -17.10 -5.07 -2.34
CA LEU A 110 -17.23 -3.62 -2.44
C LEU A 110 -17.57 -3.20 -3.87
N ALA A 111 -18.48 -2.23 -4.02
CA ALA A 111 -18.68 -1.54 -5.28
C ALA A 111 -17.58 -0.46 -5.45
N PRO A 112 -16.95 -0.36 -6.63
CA PRO A 112 -15.86 0.60 -6.84
C PRO A 112 -16.22 2.05 -6.56
N ASP A 113 -17.44 2.47 -6.92
CA ASP A 113 -17.98 3.82 -6.72
C ASP A 113 -18.23 4.18 -5.24
N ASN A 114 -18.24 3.19 -4.34
CA ASN A 114 -18.29 3.39 -2.89
C ASN A 114 -16.88 3.41 -2.24
N CYS A 115 -15.82 3.35 -3.03
CA CYS A 115 -14.45 3.32 -2.54
C CYS A 115 -13.71 4.62 -2.83
N VAL A 116 -13.04 5.14 -1.80
CA VAL A 116 -12.03 6.20 -1.95
C VAL A 116 -10.65 5.55 -1.93
N PHE A 117 -9.93 5.65 -3.05
CA PHE A 117 -8.57 5.13 -3.18
C PHE A 117 -7.56 6.26 -3.03
N ILE A 118 -6.66 6.13 -2.07
CA ILE A 118 -5.64 7.11 -1.72
C ILE A 118 -4.26 6.53 -2.04
N ASP A 119 -3.47 7.24 -2.83
CA ASP A 119 -2.12 6.80 -3.19
C ASP A 119 -1.26 8.02 -3.57
N ASP A 120 0.05 7.97 -3.35
CA ASP A 120 1.01 9.01 -3.70
C ASP A 120 1.47 8.92 -5.16
N SER A 121 1.19 7.81 -5.82
CA SER A 121 1.54 7.56 -7.22
C SER A 121 0.38 7.94 -8.15
N GLU A 122 0.56 8.96 -8.98
CA GLU A 122 -0.45 9.40 -9.95
C GLU A 122 -0.90 8.28 -10.91
N PRO A 123 -0.02 7.41 -11.46
CA PRO A 123 -0.46 6.25 -12.25
C PRO A 123 -1.45 5.34 -11.53
N ASN A 124 -1.27 5.10 -10.23
CA ASN A 124 -2.16 4.28 -9.43
C ASN A 124 -3.54 4.96 -9.28
N ILE A 125 -3.56 6.28 -9.04
CA ILE A 125 -4.79 7.08 -8.97
C ILE A 125 -5.54 7.06 -10.29
N VAL A 126 -4.85 7.24 -11.41
CA VAL A 126 -5.46 7.20 -12.75
C VAL A 126 -6.10 5.83 -13.00
N ALA A 127 -5.42 4.74 -12.65
CA ALA A 127 -5.93 3.39 -12.82
C ALA A 127 -7.14 3.12 -11.92
N ALA A 128 -7.11 3.53 -10.65
CA ALA A 128 -8.22 3.40 -9.73
C ALA A 128 -9.48 4.17 -10.21
N ARG A 129 -9.30 5.41 -10.69
CA ARG A 129 -10.40 6.20 -11.27
C ARG A 129 -10.99 5.55 -12.52
N ARG A 130 -10.15 4.99 -13.39
CA ARG A 130 -10.62 4.23 -14.58
C ARG A 130 -11.38 2.97 -14.20
N TYR A 131 -11.04 2.38 -13.07
CA TYR A 131 -11.75 1.22 -12.53
C TYR A 131 -13.09 1.60 -11.88
N GLY A 132 -13.33 2.87 -11.59
CA GLY A 132 -14.58 3.41 -11.03
C GLY A 132 -14.51 3.90 -9.59
N MET A 133 -13.32 3.92 -8.98
CA MET A 133 -13.12 4.42 -7.62
C MET A 133 -12.96 5.95 -7.58
N HIS A 134 -13.23 6.57 -6.43
CA HIS A 134 -12.86 7.94 -6.14
C HIS A 134 -11.37 8.01 -5.80
N GLY A 135 -10.53 8.46 -6.72
CA GLY A 135 -9.08 8.53 -6.51
C GLY A 135 -8.65 9.86 -5.88
N VAL A 136 -7.93 9.81 -4.78
CA VAL A 136 -7.31 10.95 -4.10
C VAL A 136 -5.80 10.84 -4.20
N HIS A 137 -5.15 11.77 -4.91
CA HIS A 137 -3.70 11.79 -5.04
C HIS A 137 -3.07 12.40 -3.79
N PHE A 138 -2.51 11.57 -2.92
CA PHE A 138 -1.90 12.00 -1.67
C PHE A 138 -0.72 12.95 -1.90
N LYS A 139 -0.72 14.05 -1.20
CA LYS A 139 0.39 15.02 -1.15
C LYS A 139 0.88 15.23 0.27
N ASP A 140 -0.04 15.50 1.17
CA ASP A 140 0.19 15.68 2.59
C ASP A 140 -1.10 15.39 3.37
N PRO A 141 -1.01 15.17 4.71
CA PRO A 141 -2.18 14.86 5.53
C PRO A 141 -3.24 15.96 5.57
N ALA A 142 -2.85 17.23 5.49
CA ALA A 142 -3.80 18.35 5.57
C ALA A 142 -4.66 18.44 4.30
N MET A 143 -4.05 18.23 3.13
CA MET A 143 -4.78 18.13 1.86
C MET A 143 -5.66 16.89 1.84
N LEU A 144 -5.13 15.72 2.25
CA LEU A 144 -5.90 14.49 2.33
C LEU A 144 -7.18 14.69 3.15
N ARG A 145 -7.07 15.24 4.37
CA ARG A 145 -8.21 15.51 5.24
C ARG A 145 -9.28 16.35 4.54
N LYS A 146 -8.89 17.44 3.89
CA LYS A 146 -9.82 18.31 3.16
C LYS A 146 -10.55 17.57 2.04
N GLU A 147 -9.84 16.77 1.26
CA GLU A 147 -10.44 16.00 0.16
C GLU A 147 -11.40 14.93 0.69
N LEU A 148 -11.05 14.24 1.76
CA LEU A 148 -11.93 13.23 2.38
C LEU A 148 -13.21 13.86 2.95
N ILE A 149 -13.11 15.03 3.62
CA ILE A 149 -14.29 15.79 4.08
C ILE A 149 -15.16 16.22 2.89
N ALA A 150 -14.55 16.70 1.81
CA ALA A 150 -15.28 17.10 0.60
C ALA A 150 -16.01 15.91 -0.06
N LEU A 151 -15.50 14.69 0.10
CA LEU A 151 -16.16 13.44 -0.34
C LEU A 151 -17.22 12.94 0.65
N GLY A 152 -17.44 13.65 1.76
CA GLY A 152 -18.49 13.34 2.74
C GLY A 152 -18.05 12.42 3.88
N LEU A 153 -16.75 12.15 4.05
CA LEU A 153 -16.27 11.35 5.18
C LEU A 153 -16.36 12.14 6.49
N PRO A 154 -16.74 11.50 7.63
CA PRO A 154 -17.04 12.18 8.90
C PRO A 154 -15.77 12.52 9.69
N LEU A 155 -14.85 13.26 9.08
CA LEU A 155 -13.62 13.73 9.72
C LEU A 155 -13.82 15.12 10.34
N LYS A 156 -13.11 15.38 11.43
CA LYS A 156 -13.08 16.72 12.05
C LYS A 156 -12.34 17.69 11.12
N GLY A 157 -12.88 18.90 11.00
CA GLY A 157 -12.30 19.98 10.20
C GLY A 157 -11.09 20.66 10.85
#